data_e02133ee1955aaa3488c1be974856784
#
_entry.id   e02133ee1955aaa3488c1be974856784
#
_cell.length_a   1.000
_cell.length_b   1.000
_cell.length_c   1.000
_cell.angle_alpha   90.00
_cell.angle_beta   90.00
_cell.angle_gamma   90.00
#
_symmetry.space_group_name_H-M   'P 1'
#
loop_
_entity.id
_entity.type
_entity.pdbx_description
1 polymer ?
#
loop_
_entity_poly.entity_id
_entity_poly.type
_entity_poly.pdbx_seq_one_letter_code
_entity_poly.pdbx_strand_id
1 'polypeptide(L)'
;MSQIKREKLVLVTAYTTARSDDDLIPSVILFHGKNKEFARQVILDNIKNDILSMPNDSWVSLKFIGEDVETEISPKNYVIENVKKALETCYCVSVSFKSDDGENVENVYCIHNVLTV
;
A
#
# COMPACT_ATOMS: atom_id res chain seq x y z
N MET A 1 5.73 -11.19 -40.11
CA MET A 1 4.81 -10.17 -39.58
C MET A 1 4.89 -10.13 -38.09
N SER A 2 5.24 -8.99 -37.56
CA SER A 2 5.33 -8.85 -36.13
C SER A 2 3.93 -8.66 -35.51
N GLN A 3 3.61 -9.44 -34.51
CA GLN A 3 2.40 -9.24 -33.73
C GLN A 3 2.71 -8.31 -32.58
N ILE A 4 1.91 -7.28 -32.44
CA ILE A 4 1.99 -6.42 -31.28
C ILE A 4 1.35 -7.17 -30.13
N LYS A 5 2.16 -7.60 -29.17
CA LYS A 5 1.64 -8.23 -27.96
C LYS A 5 1.21 -7.16 -26.97
N ARG A 6 -0.03 -7.24 -26.56
CA ARG A 6 -0.49 -6.45 -25.44
C ARG A 6 -0.04 -7.14 -24.17
N GLU A 7 0.77 -6.46 -23.41
CA GLU A 7 1.23 -6.99 -22.14
C GLU A 7 0.51 -6.28 -21.01
N LYS A 8 0.12 -7.06 -20.01
CA LYS A 8 -0.41 -6.48 -18.79
C LYS A 8 0.77 -6.12 -17.89
N LEU A 9 0.89 -4.86 -17.61
CA LEU A 9 1.86 -4.38 -16.64
C LEU A 9 1.18 -4.16 -15.31
N VAL A 10 1.90 -4.45 -14.26
CA VAL A 10 1.45 -4.19 -12.89
C VAL A 10 2.24 -3.00 -12.38
N LEU A 11 1.52 -2.03 -11.87
CA LEU A 11 2.09 -0.81 -11.34
C LEU A 11 1.69 -0.68 -9.88
N VAL A 12 2.66 -0.41 -9.02
CA VAL A 12 2.40 -0.09 -7.61
C VAL A 12 2.67 1.38 -7.41
N THR A 13 1.65 2.09 -6.97
CA THR A 13 1.79 3.49 -6.59
C THR A 13 1.61 3.65 -5.10
N ALA A 14 2.31 4.62 -4.54
CA ALA A 14 2.15 4.98 -3.14
C ALA A 14 2.04 6.49 -3.03
N TYR A 15 1.22 6.95 -2.12
CA TYR A 15 1.22 8.36 -1.74
C TYR A 15 0.98 8.48 -0.25
N THR A 16 1.52 9.55 0.32
CA THR A 16 1.45 9.83 1.73
C THR A 16 0.71 11.14 1.94
N THR A 17 -0.24 11.12 2.86
CA THR A 17 -0.82 12.36 3.36
C THR A 17 -0.14 12.68 4.69
N ALA A 18 0.61 13.75 4.73
CA ALA A 18 1.19 14.25 5.96
C ALA A 18 0.35 15.44 6.36
N ARG A 19 -0.32 15.26 7.43
CA ARG A 19 -1.02 16.10 8.18
C ARG A 19 -1.09 17.53 8.00
N SER A 20 -1.53 18.27 8.63
CA SER A 20 -1.80 19.69 8.89
C SER A 20 -1.87 20.64 7.67
N ASP A 21 -1.15 20.38 6.62
CA ASP A 21 -1.06 21.29 5.48
C ASP A 21 -1.99 20.92 4.34
N ASP A 22 -2.72 19.83 4.47
CA ASP A 22 -3.62 19.29 3.44
C ASP A 22 -2.96 19.05 2.08
N ASP A 23 -1.64 19.13 2.03
CA ASP A 23 -0.91 18.90 0.80
C ASP A 23 -0.75 17.40 0.55
N LEU A 24 -1.29 16.96 -0.57
CA LEU A 24 -1.09 15.61 -1.02
C LEU A 24 0.31 15.50 -1.63
N ILE A 25 1.11 14.62 -1.08
CA ILE A 25 2.38 14.30 -1.69
C ILE A 25 2.07 13.50 -2.97
N PRO A 26 2.64 13.88 -4.12
CA PRO A 26 2.37 13.19 -5.37
C PRO A 26 2.64 11.70 -5.27
N SER A 27 1.88 10.91 -5.99
CA SER A 27 2.07 9.47 -6.05
C SER A 27 3.46 9.13 -6.58
N VAL A 28 4.07 8.14 -5.96
CA VAL A 28 5.37 7.64 -6.37
C VAL A 28 5.18 6.25 -6.94
N ILE A 29 5.85 5.95 -8.04
CA ILE A 29 5.88 4.62 -8.60
C ILE A 29 6.92 3.81 -7.84
N LEU A 30 6.47 2.77 -7.14
CA LEU A 30 7.35 1.89 -6.37
C LEU A 30 7.80 0.69 -7.19
N PHE A 31 6.97 0.24 -8.12
CA PHE A 31 7.24 -0.97 -8.87
C PHE A 31 6.54 -0.89 -10.23
N HIS A 32 7.24 -1.35 -11.26
CA HIS A 32 6.70 -1.43 -12.60
C HIS A 32 7.13 -2.77 -13.20
N GLY A 33 6.18 -3.67 -13.37
CA GLY A 33 6.47 -5.01 -13.85
C GLY A 33 5.23 -5.81 -14.15
N LYS A 34 5.39 -7.10 -14.37
CA LYS A 34 4.33 -7.98 -14.84
C LYS A 34 3.73 -8.89 -13.76
N ASN A 35 4.31 -8.92 -12.59
CA ASN A 35 3.96 -9.92 -11.59
C ASN A 35 3.27 -9.30 -10.38
N LYS A 36 2.03 -9.71 -10.13
CA LYS A 36 1.27 -9.22 -8.99
C LYS A 36 1.88 -9.64 -7.65
N GLU A 37 2.52 -10.78 -7.60
CA GLU A 37 3.15 -11.22 -6.36
C GLU A 37 4.30 -10.31 -5.96
N PHE A 38 5.11 -9.88 -6.93
CA PHE A 38 6.13 -8.89 -6.66
C PHE A 38 5.52 -7.55 -6.24
N ALA A 39 4.41 -7.17 -6.86
CA ALA A 39 3.72 -5.94 -6.49
C ALA A 39 3.27 -5.98 -5.03
N ARG A 40 2.67 -7.09 -4.60
CA ARG A 40 2.27 -7.28 -3.21
C ARG A 40 3.46 -7.21 -2.27
N GLN A 41 4.55 -7.85 -2.66
CA GLN A 41 5.76 -7.86 -1.85
C GLN A 41 6.35 -6.45 -1.69
N VAL A 42 6.32 -5.64 -2.74
CA VAL A 42 6.76 -4.24 -2.67
C VAL A 42 5.95 -3.47 -1.63
N ILE A 43 4.63 -3.65 -1.66
CA ILE A 43 3.76 -3.00 -0.67
C ILE A 43 4.09 -3.48 0.74
N LEU A 44 4.22 -4.78 0.93
CA LEU A 44 4.52 -5.35 2.25
C LEU A 44 5.85 -4.86 2.79
N ASP A 45 6.87 -4.78 1.94
CA ASP A 45 8.18 -4.30 2.35
C ASP A 45 8.15 -2.83 2.75
N ASN A 46 7.39 -2.01 2.03
CA ASN A 46 7.23 -0.60 2.37
C ASN A 46 6.48 -0.42 3.69
N ILE A 47 5.40 -1.15 3.90
CA ILE A 47 4.65 -1.09 5.15
C ILE A 47 5.55 -1.56 6.31
N LYS A 48 6.30 -2.61 6.09
CA LYS A 48 7.23 -3.13 7.11
C LYS A 48 8.24 -2.07 7.51
N ASN A 49 8.80 -1.35 6.55
CA ASN A 49 9.74 -0.27 6.84
C ASN A 49 9.07 0.86 7.64
N ASP A 50 7.83 1.19 7.31
CA ASP A 50 7.10 2.24 8.01
C ASP A 50 6.84 1.89 9.47
N ILE A 51 6.56 0.63 9.77
CA ILE A 51 6.22 0.21 11.13
C ILE A 51 7.42 -0.27 11.95
N LEU A 52 8.58 -0.42 11.32
CA LEU A 52 9.75 -1.02 11.97
C LEU A 52 10.19 -0.24 13.20
N SER A 53 10.13 1.07 13.15
CA SER A 53 10.56 1.94 14.24
C SER A 53 9.48 2.17 15.30
N MET A 54 8.27 1.68 15.09
CA MET A 54 7.19 1.88 16.03
C MET A 54 7.35 1.00 17.27
N PRO A 55 6.89 1.46 18.45
CA PRO A 55 6.88 0.59 19.63
C PRO A 55 6.10 -0.71 19.42
N ASN A 56 6.51 -1.78 20.09
CA ASN A 56 5.92 -3.11 19.88
C ASN A 56 4.44 -3.19 20.24
N ASP A 57 3.95 -2.32 21.12
CA ASP A 57 2.55 -2.27 21.51
C ASP A 57 1.71 -1.32 20.67
N SER A 58 2.26 -0.85 19.55
CA SER A 58 1.55 0.07 18.67
C SER A 58 0.44 -0.61 17.90
N TRP A 59 -0.58 0.17 17.57
CA TRP A 59 -1.70 -0.25 16.75
C TRP A 59 -1.72 0.57 15.45
N VAL A 60 -2.12 -0.09 14.38
CA VAL A 60 -2.15 0.52 13.05
C VAL A 60 -3.55 0.38 12.50
N SER A 61 -4.07 1.46 11.94
CA SER A 61 -5.37 1.44 11.28
C SER A 61 -5.18 1.08 9.81
N LEU A 62 -5.85 0.03 9.39
CA LEU A 62 -5.79 -0.48 8.02
C LEU A 62 -7.14 -0.29 7.34
N LYS A 63 -7.12 0.22 6.14
CA LYS A 63 -8.33 0.38 5.34
C LYS A 63 -8.10 -0.31 4.01
N PHE A 64 -8.89 -1.34 3.73
CA PHE A 64 -8.78 -2.10 2.51
C PHE A 64 -9.81 -1.57 1.51
N ILE A 65 -9.32 -1.04 0.41
CA ILE A 65 -10.17 -0.37 -0.57
C ILE A 65 -10.51 -1.36 -1.68
N GLY A 66 -11.79 -1.65 -1.80
CA GLY A 66 -12.32 -2.56 -2.79
C GLY A 66 -13.81 -2.28 -3.00
N GLU A 67 -14.59 -3.31 -3.31
CA GLU A 67 -16.04 -3.16 -3.42
C GLU A 67 -16.65 -2.69 -2.11
N ASP A 68 -16.17 -3.25 -1.01
CA ASP A 68 -16.55 -2.82 0.33
C ASP A 68 -15.32 -2.22 1.01
N VAL A 69 -15.49 -1.03 1.55
CA VAL A 69 -14.41 -0.36 2.26
C VAL A 69 -14.50 -0.71 3.73
N GLU A 70 -13.52 -1.43 4.22
CA GLU A 70 -13.46 -1.83 5.62
C GLU A 70 -12.26 -1.18 6.31
N THR A 71 -12.44 -0.85 7.57
CA THR A 71 -11.36 -0.36 8.42
C THR A 71 -11.11 -1.38 9.51
N GLU A 72 -9.86 -1.76 9.68
CA GLU A 72 -9.43 -2.71 10.69
C GLU A 72 -8.31 -2.10 11.50
N ILE A 73 -8.33 -2.31 12.81
CA ILE A 73 -7.22 -1.90 13.67
C ILE A 73 -6.41 -3.13 14.00
N SER A 74 -5.14 -3.09 13.69
CA SER A 74 -4.25 -4.22 13.83
C SER A 74 -3.10 -3.89 14.78
N PRO A 75 -2.75 -4.82 15.69
CA PRO A 75 -1.49 -4.68 16.42
C PRO A 75 -0.32 -4.69 15.44
N LYS A 76 0.71 -3.93 15.74
CA LYS A 76 1.90 -3.79 14.88
C LYS A 76 2.41 -5.13 14.34
N ASN A 77 2.50 -6.13 15.21
CA ASN A 77 3.08 -7.43 14.86
C ASN A 77 2.26 -8.22 13.85
N TYR A 78 0.99 -7.87 13.68
CA TYR A 78 0.08 -8.59 12.78
C TYR A 78 -0.27 -7.80 11.52
N VAL A 79 0.26 -6.58 11.39
CA VAL A 79 -0.06 -5.73 10.24
C VAL A 79 0.31 -6.40 8.92
N ILE A 80 1.51 -6.97 8.85
CA ILE A 80 1.99 -7.57 7.60
C ILE A 80 1.12 -8.76 7.19
N GLU A 81 0.77 -9.62 8.13
CA GLU A 81 -0.09 -10.77 7.84
C GLU A 81 -1.48 -10.34 7.39
N ASN A 82 -2.05 -9.33 8.07
CA ASN A 82 -3.38 -8.84 7.75
C ASN A 82 -3.40 -8.19 6.37
N VAL A 83 -2.38 -7.41 6.03
CA VAL A 83 -2.27 -6.78 4.71
C VAL A 83 -2.04 -7.83 3.63
N LYS A 84 -1.18 -8.80 3.89
CA LYS A 84 -0.91 -9.88 2.93
C LYS A 84 -2.19 -10.63 2.58
N LYS A 85 -2.98 -10.96 3.58
CA LYS A 85 -4.26 -11.64 3.37
C LYS A 85 -5.23 -10.77 2.58
N ALA A 86 -5.33 -9.50 2.93
CA ALA A 86 -6.24 -8.57 2.25
C ALA A 86 -5.85 -8.34 0.80
N LEU A 87 -4.56 -8.27 0.49
CA LEU A 87 -4.08 -8.06 -0.88
C LEU A 87 -4.35 -9.23 -1.82
N GLU A 88 -4.82 -10.36 -1.31
CA GLU A 88 -5.27 -11.46 -2.15
C GLU A 88 -6.54 -11.08 -2.92
N THR A 89 -7.38 -10.22 -2.33
CA THR A 89 -8.66 -9.82 -2.93
C THR A 89 -8.78 -8.32 -3.17
N CYS A 90 -8.00 -7.51 -2.46
CA CYS A 90 -8.04 -6.06 -2.58
C CYS A 90 -6.84 -5.55 -3.36
N TYR A 91 -7.01 -4.43 -4.05
CA TYR A 91 -5.94 -3.83 -4.85
C TYR A 91 -5.36 -2.58 -4.22
N CYS A 92 -5.99 -2.06 -3.18
CA CYS A 92 -5.51 -0.87 -2.50
C CYS A 92 -5.61 -1.06 -0.99
N VAL A 93 -4.60 -0.58 -0.29
CA VAL A 93 -4.59 -0.57 1.17
C VAL A 93 -4.10 0.78 1.67
N SER A 94 -4.78 1.30 2.66
CA SER A 94 -4.36 2.52 3.37
C SER A 94 -3.90 2.12 4.77
N VAL A 95 -2.74 2.61 5.15
CA VAL A 95 -2.14 2.33 6.46
C VAL A 95 -2.01 3.66 7.18
N SER A 96 -2.69 3.79 8.30
CA SER A 96 -2.66 5.02 9.10
C SER A 96 -2.06 4.74 10.46
N PHE A 97 -1.14 5.60 10.87
CA PHE A 97 -0.46 5.48 12.15
C PHE A 97 -0.03 6.85 12.65
N LYS A 98 0.39 6.92 13.89
CA LYS A 98 0.99 8.14 14.43
C LYS A 98 2.49 8.06 14.32
N SER A 99 3.08 9.12 13.79
CA SER A 99 4.54 9.25 13.75
C SER A 99 5.10 9.57 15.14
N ASP A 100 6.41 9.58 15.26
CA ASP A 100 7.08 9.86 16.53
C ASP A 100 6.73 11.24 17.10
N ASP A 101 6.41 12.20 16.23
CA ASP A 101 6.00 13.55 16.63
C ASP A 101 4.51 13.62 17.01
N GLY A 102 3.79 12.51 17.00
CA GLY A 102 2.37 12.48 17.32
C GLY A 102 1.46 12.86 16.15
N GLU A 103 2.01 13.04 14.96
CA GLU A 103 1.24 13.39 13.78
C GLU A 103 0.61 12.16 13.13
N ASN A 104 -0.60 12.34 12.59
CA ASN A 104 -1.27 11.27 11.85
C ASN A 104 -0.69 11.20 10.44
N VAL A 105 -0.26 10.02 10.07
CA VAL A 105 0.27 9.74 8.73
C VAL A 105 -0.60 8.67 8.09
N GLU A 106 -1.00 8.89 6.85
CA GLU A 106 -1.68 7.89 6.07
C GLU A 106 -0.89 7.61 4.80
N ASN A 107 -0.52 6.36 4.61
CA ASN A 107 0.14 5.90 3.40
C ASN A 107 -0.83 5.01 2.63
N VAL A 108 -1.07 5.34 1.37
CA VAL A 108 -1.97 4.58 0.50
C VAL A 108 -1.15 3.90 -0.58
N TYR A 109 -1.32 2.59 -0.69
CA TYR A 109 -0.63 1.77 -1.68
C TYR A 109 -1.67 1.13 -2.60
N CYS A 110 -1.47 1.26 -3.89
CA CYS A 110 -2.41 0.70 -4.87
C CYS A 110 -1.67 -0.12 -5.91
N ILE A 111 -2.29 -1.23 -6.29
CA ILE A 111 -1.83 -2.08 -7.38
C ILE A 111 -2.71 -1.79 -8.58
N HIS A 112 -2.11 -1.42 -9.69
CA HIS A 112 -2.82 -1.11 -10.92
C HIS A 112 -2.46 -2.10 -12.01
N ASN A 113 -3.46 -2.55 -12.74
CA ASN A 113 -3.23 -3.31 -13.96
C ASN A 113 -3.28 -2.34 -15.13
N VAL A 114 -2.18 -2.25 -15.85
CA VAL A 114 -2.06 -1.35 -17.00
C VAL A 114 -1.85 -2.20 -18.25
N LEU A 115 -2.66 -1.95 -19.26
CA LEU A 115 -2.49 -2.58 -20.55
C LEU A 115 -1.55 -1.73 -21.40
N THR A 116 -0.47 -2.35 -21.88
CA THR A 116 0.41 -1.71 -22.84
C THR A 116 0.13 -2.25 -24.22
N VAL A 117 0.25 -1.39 -25.18
CA VAL A 117 0.09 -1.76 -26.59
C VAL A 117 1.45 -1.86 -27.24
#